data_e288b00b01c2a883d338e6852b7b3e6f
#
_entry.id   e288b00b01c2a883d338e6852b7b3e6f
#
_cell.length_a   1.000
_cell.length_b   1.000
_cell.length_c   1.000
_cell.angle_alpha   90.00
_cell.angle_beta   90.00
_cell.angle_gamma   90.00
#
_symmetry.space_group_name_H-M   'P 1'
#
loop_
_entity.id
_entity.type
_entity.pdbx_description
1 polymer ?
#
loop_
_entity_poly.entity_id
_entity_poly.type
_entity_poly.pdbx_seq_one_letter_code
_entity_poly.pdbx_strand_id
1 'polypeptide(L)'
;FAEACILETLALSIYNYDCAVASAASRMTIAAHGRPCVDFGARRAHEQAAVAAARASVVGGFVGTSDLEAGMRYGIPTVGTAAHSFTLLHDSEEEAFAAQVASLGPGTTILVDTYDIARGVERAVRAARDGGGELGAVRLDSGDLVAEAFKVRAQLDALGATTTRITVTNDLDEYAIAGLGAAPVDSYGVGTKLVTGSGRPTAALIYKLVERAGADGEMHEVAKFSEGGKATVGGRKWAGRVMD
;
A
#
# COMPACT_ATOMS: atom_id res chain seq x y z
N PHE A 1 -11.09 29.83 22.32
CA PHE A 1 -10.89 30.29 20.92
C PHE A 1 -9.63 29.71 20.31
N ALA A 2 -8.48 29.89 20.95
CA ALA A 2 -7.19 29.38 20.42
C ALA A 2 -7.20 27.85 20.25
N GLU A 3 -7.73 27.10 21.19
CA GLU A 3 -7.86 25.66 21.15
C GLU A 3 -8.72 25.20 19.95
N ALA A 4 -9.82 25.84 19.66
CA ALA A 4 -10.67 25.49 18.52
C ALA A 4 -9.94 25.67 17.18
N CYS A 5 -9.17 26.75 17.03
CA CYS A 5 -8.38 26.98 15.81
C CYS A 5 -7.25 25.97 15.64
N ILE A 6 -6.57 25.60 16.73
CA ILE A 6 -5.51 24.59 16.70
C ILE A 6 -6.09 23.21 16.39
N LEU A 7 -7.18 22.84 17.06
CA LEU A 7 -7.86 21.57 16.86
C LEU A 7 -8.41 21.42 15.44
N GLU A 8 -8.97 22.47 14.85
CA GLU A 8 -9.43 22.46 13.45
C GLU A 8 -8.29 22.07 12.51
N THR A 9 -7.17 22.79 12.57
CA THR A 9 -6.04 22.54 11.67
C THR A 9 -5.42 21.16 11.92
N LEU A 10 -5.21 20.77 13.16
CA LEU A 10 -4.62 19.49 13.52
C LEU A 10 -5.51 18.31 13.09
N ALA A 11 -6.80 18.38 13.41
CA ALA A 11 -7.75 17.34 13.06
C ALA A 11 -7.85 17.18 11.53
N LEU A 12 -7.95 18.29 10.81
CA LEU A 12 -8.09 18.25 9.35
C LEU A 12 -6.83 17.78 8.64
N SER A 13 -5.64 18.14 9.13
CA SER A 13 -4.38 17.69 8.54
C SER A 13 -4.22 16.17 8.64
N ILE A 14 -4.62 15.57 9.75
CA ILE A 14 -4.58 14.13 9.96
C ILE A 14 -5.68 13.44 9.14
N TYR A 15 -6.95 13.81 9.39
CA TYR A 15 -8.07 13.10 8.78
C TYR A 15 -8.14 13.23 7.26
N ASN A 16 -7.76 14.36 6.69
CA ASN A 16 -7.80 14.55 5.25
C ASN A 16 -6.82 13.61 4.53
N TYR A 17 -5.61 13.48 5.04
CA TYR A 17 -4.62 12.60 4.44
C TYR A 17 -4.90 11.13 4.73
N ASP A 18 -5.09 10.76 5.99
CA ASP A 18 -5.30 9.38 6.39
C ASP A 18 -6.56 8.79 5.73
N CYS A 19 -7.66 9.54 5.67
CA CYS A 19 -8.88 9.07 5.00
C CYS A 19 -8.69 8.92 3.48
N ALA A 20 -7.90 9.78 2.85
CA ALA A 20 -7.60 9.66 1.43
C ALA A 20 -6.83 8.38 1.13
N VAL A 21 -5.77 8.10 1.90
CA VAL A 21 -4.96 6.89 1.77
C VAL A 21 -5.77 5.64 2.11
N ALA A 22 -6.49 5.63 3.23
CA ALA A 22 -7.31 4.48 3.63
C ALA A 22 -8.42 4.18 2.61
N SER A 23 -9.03 5.22 2.03
CA SER A 23 -10.03 5.05 0.97
C SER A 23 -9.42 4.47 -0.32
N ALA A 24 -8.22 4.89 -0.71
CA ALA A 24 -7.51 4.30 -1.85
C ALA A 24 -7.16 2.84 -1.55
N ALA A 25 -6.59 2.56 -0.38
CA ALA A 25 -6.26 1.21 0.06
C ALA A 25 -7.49 0.27 0.05
N SER A 26 -8.63 0.75 0.56
CA SER A 26 -9.88 -0.02 0.57
C SER A 26 -10.35 -0.37 -0.84
N ARG A 27 -10.31 0.57 -1.80
CA ARG A 27 -10.66 0.27 -3.20
C ARG A 27 -9.72 -0.75 -3.82
N MET A 28 -8.41 -0.63 -3.56
CA MET A 28 -7.39 -1.58 -4.03
C MET A 28 -7.59 -2.97 -3.43
N THR A 29 -7.88 -3.06 -2.13
CA THR A 29 -8.14 -4.32 -1.44
C THR A 29 -9.41 -5.01 -1.98
N ILE A 30 -10.47 -4.25 -2.26
CA ILE A 30 -11.68 -4.78 -2.90
C ILE A 30 -11.34 -5.31 -4.30
N ALA A 31 -10.60 -4.55 -5.11
CA ALA A 31 -10.19 -4.94 -6.46
C ALA A 31 -9.27 -6.17 -6.46
N ALA A 32 -8.52 -6.39 -5.39
CA ALA A 32 -7.61 -7.53 -5.24
C ALA A 32 -8.32 -8.87 -4.98
N HIS A 33 -9.61 -8.87 -4.68
CA HIS A 33 -10.41 -10.08 -4.45
C HIS A 33 -9.79 -11.07 -3.47
N GLY A 34 -9.34 -10.56 -2.30
CA GLY A 34 -8.73 -11.37 -1.24
C GLY A 34 -7.23 -11.65 -1.40
N ARG A 35 -6.60 -11.23 -2.49
CA ARG A 35 -5.14 -11.28 -2.63
C ARG A 35 -4.49 -10.18 -1.77
N PRO A 36 -3.41 -10.46 -1.04
CA PRO A 36 -2.79 -9.47 -0.18
C PRO A 36 -2.21 -8.28 -0.97
N CYS A 37 -2.46 -7.08 -0.44
CA CYS A 37 -1.82 -5.84 -0.88
C CYS A 37 -0.83 -5.37 0.18
N VAL A 38 0.34 -4.91 -0.25
CA VAL A 38 1.43 -4.41 0.61
C VAL A 38 1.79 -2.99 0.20
N ASP A 39 2.01 -2.13 1.19
CA ASP A 39 2.46 -0.76 0.98
C ASP A 39 3.97 -0.71 0.64
N PHE A 40 4.28 -0.25 -0.57
CA PHE A 40 5.63 0.07 -1.05
C PHE A 40 5.82 1.57 -1.31
N GLY A 41 5.00 2.40 -0.67
CA GLY A 41 4.94 3.84 -0.90
C GLY A 41 5.94 4.68 -0.08
N ALA A 42 6.67 4.11 0.87
CA ALA A 42 7.56 4.86 1.78
C ALA A 42 8.51 5.81 1.05
N ARG A 43 9.11 5.38 -0.07
CA ARG A 43 10.01 6.20 -0.90
C ARG A 43 9.31 7.21 -1.82
N ARG A 44 7.99 7.33 -1.77
CA ARG A 44 7.15 8.17 -2.64
C ARG A 44 6.42 9.28 -1.90
N ALA A 45 6.61 9.37 -0.59
CA ALA A 45 6.04 10.40 0.27
C ALA A 45 7.13 11.01 1.16
N HIS A 46 6.82 12.14 1.78
CA HIS A 46 7.66 12.69 2.84
C HIS A 46 7.76 11.68 4.00
N GLU A 47 8.91 11.58 4.64
CA GLU A 47 9.19 10.59 5.70
C GLU A 47 8.11 10.49 6.78
N GLN A 48 7.61 11.63 7.26
CA GLN A 48 6.53 11.66 8.25
C GLN A 48 5.18 11.22 7.67
N ALA A 49 4.91 11.54 6.41
CA ALA A 49 3.71 11.13 5.71
C ALA A 49 3.73 9.64 5.36
N ALA A 50 4.90 9.05 5.11
CA ALA A 50 5.05 7.63 4.83
C ALA A 50 4.55 6.76 5.97
N VAL A 51 4.92 7.09 7.21
CA VAL A 51 4.46 6.39 8.43
C VAL A 51 2.93 6.50 8.60
N ALA A 52 2.36 7.67 8.34
CA ALA A 52 0.90 7.87 8.39
C ALA A 52 0.19 7.08 7.28
N ALA A 53 0.74 7.07 6.06
CA ALA A 53 0.22 6.30 4.94
C ALA A 53 0.23 4.79 5.22
N ALA A 54 1.32 4.26 5.78
CA ALA A 54 1.41 2.86 6.16
C ALA A 54 0.30 2.45 7.15
N ARG A 55 0.07 3.26 8.19
CA ARG A 55 -1.02 3.04 9.14
C ARG A 55 -2.39 3.09 8.45
N ALA A 56 -2.63 4.11 7.65
CA ALA A 56 -3.89 4.30 6.94
C ALA A 56 -4.16 3.17 5.93
N SER A 57 -3.13 2.64 5.27
CA SER A 57 -3.25 1.53 4.35
C SER A 57 -3.74 0.25 5.03
N VAL A 58 -3.24 -0.05 6.22
CA VAL A 58 -3.69 -1.21 7.02
C VAL A 58 -5.15 -1.05 7.45
N VAL A 59 -5.59 0.16 7.82
CA VAL A 59 -7.01 0.45 8.07
C VAL A 59 -7.85 0.17 6.82
N GLY A 60 -7.32 0.43 5.62
CA GLY A 60 -7.94 0.13 4.33
C GLY A 60 -7.85 -1.34 3.89
N GLY A 61 -7.19 -2.21 4.68
CA GLY A 61 -7.12 -3.65 4.42
C GLY A 61 -5.79 -4.16 3.84
N PHE A 62 -4.74 -3.33 3.77
CA PHE A 62 -3.40 -3.80 3.43
C PHE A 62 -2.81 -4.64 4.56
N VAL A 63 -1.98 -5.62 4.21
CA VAL A 63 -1.47 -6.61 5.18
C VAL A 63 -0.09 -6.27 5.74
N GLY A 64 0.59 -5.26 5.20
CA GLY A 64 1.92 -4.87 5.64
C GLY A 64 2.46 -3.68 4.88
N THR A 65 3.65 -3.23 5.25
CA THR A 65 4.33 -2.06 4.69
C THR A 65 5.83 -2.30 4.53
N SER A 66 6.45 -1.58 3.61
CA SER A 66 7.90 -1.48 3.49
C SER A 66 8.52 -0.45 4.45
N ASP A 67 7.71 0.28 5.21
CA ASP A 67 8.15 1.31 6.14
C ASP A 67 8.49 0.69 7.50
N LEU A 68 9.78 0.62 7.81
CA LEU A 68 10.28 0.04 9.06
C LEU A 68 9.88 0.86 10.29
N GLU A 69 9.79 2.19 10.15
CA GLU A 69 9.35 3.07 11.24
C GLU A 69 7.89 2.82 11.60
N ALA A 70 7.02 2.63 10.61
CA ALA A 70 5.63 2.26 10.85
C ALA A 70 5.52 0.88 11.51
N GLY A 71 6.37 -0.08 11.10
CA GLY A 71 6.48 -1.38 11.77
C GLY A 71 6.85 -1.25 13.23
N MET A 72 7.87 -0.48 13.53
CA MET A 72 8.34 -0.24 14.91
C MET A 72 7.29 0.49 15.76
N ARG A 73 6.63 1.50 15.18
CA ARG A 73 5.69 2.39 15.90
C ARG A 73 4.33 1.76 16.17
N TYR A 74 3.82 0.99 15.20
CA TYR A 74 2.45 0.48 15.22
C TYR A 74 2.34 -1.04 15.21
N GLY A 75 3.46 -1.76 15.20
CA GLY A 75 3.45 -3.22 15.12
C GLY A 75 2.94 -3.76 13.77
N ILE A 76 2.99 -2.95 12.71
CA ILE A 76 2.56 -3.37 11.37
C ILE A 76 3.59 -4.35 10.81
N PRO A 77 3.18 -5.48 10.21
CA PRO A 77 4.09 -6.39 9.56
C PRO A 77 4.93 -5.68 8.49
N THR A 78 6.25 -5.80 8.59
CA THR A 78 7.16 -5.21 7.61
C THR A 78 7.47 -6.23 6.52
N VAL A 79 7.29 -5.83 5.27
CA VAL A 79 7.51 -6.65 4.08
C VAL A 79 8.33 -5.84 3.09
N GLY A 80 9.35 -6.48 2.52
CA GLY A 80 10.18 -5.83 1.51
C GLY A 80 10.80 -6.86 0.58
N THR A 81 11.26 -6.37 -0.56
CA THR A 81 12.06 -7.13 -1.51
C THR A 81 13.29 -6.30 -1.87
N ALA A 82 14.34 -6.96 -2.37
CA ALA A 82 15.46 -6.25 -2.96
C ALA A 82 14.97 -5.36 -4.12
N ALA A 83 15.64 -4.24 -4.33
CA ALA A 83 15.43 -3.37 -5.50
C ALA A 83 16.43 -3.73 -6.60
N HIS A 84 16.21 -3.23 -7.83
CA HIS A 84 17.16 -3.43 -8.95
C HIS A 84 18.59 -3.02 -8.60
N SER A 85 18.76 -1.98 -7.77
CA SER A 85 20.08 -1.54 -7.30
C SER A 85 20.85 -2.63 -6.54
N PHE A 86 20.15 -3.52 -5.82
CA PHE A 86 20.80 -4.65 -5.16
C PHE A 86 21.42 -5.61 -6.19
N THR A 87 20.68 -5.96 -7.23
CA THR A 87 21.20 -6.78 -8.33
C THR A 87 22.37 -6.10 -9.04
N LEU A 88 22.26 -4.79 -9.29
CA LEU A 88 23.30 -4.00 -9.97
C LEU A 88 24.58 -3.78 -9.15
N LEU A 89 24.56 -4.02 -7.84
CA LEU A 89 25.75 -3.96 -6.97
C LEU A 89 26.62 -5.23 -7.03
N HIS A 90 26.11 -6.30 -7.64
CA HIS A 90 26.81 -7.57 -7.81
C HIS A 90 27.33 -7.72 -9.25
N ASP A 91 28.36 -8.52 -9.44
CA ASP A 91 28.95 -8.76 -10.77
C ASP A 91 28.01 -9.57 -11.68
N SER A 92 27.07 -10.32 -11.08
CA SER A 92 26.06 -11.08 -11.81
C SER A 92 24.74 -11.17 -11.04
N GLU A 93 23.66 -11.46 -11.77
CA GLU A 93 22.34 -11.68 -11.18
C GLU A 93 22.33 -12.97 -10.32
N GLU A 94 23.11 -13.98 -10.71
CA GLU A 94 23.29 -15.20 -9.95
C GLU A 94 23.90 -14.93 -8.56
N GLU A 95 24.94 -14.10 -8.49
CA GLU A 95 25.56 -13.70 -7.23
C GLU A 95 24.60 -12.92 -6.35
N ALA A 96 23.85 -11.97 -6.93
CA ALA A 96 22.85 -11.20 -6.21
C ALA A 96 21.77 -12.11 -5.59
N PHE A 97 21.24 -13.04 -6.36
CA PHE A 97 20.21 -13.95 -5.88
C PHE A 97 20.73 -14.93 -4.83
N ALA A 98 21.95 -15.46 -5.02
CA ALA A 98 22.60 -16.29 -4.02
C ALA A 98 22.85 -15.54 -2.70
N ALA A 99 23.31 -14.29 -2.77
CA ALA A 99 23.49 -13.43 -1.60
C ALA A 99 22.18 -13.15 -0.88
N GLN A 100 21.10 -12.88 -1.63
CA GLN A 100 19.78 -12.67 -1.03
C GLN A 100 19.25 -13.92 -0.34
N VAL A 101 19.37 -15.09 -0.99
CA VAL A 101 18.96 -16.38 -0.41
C VAL A 101 19.79 -16.72 0.83
N ALA A 102 21.10 -16.50 0.80
CA ALA A 102 21.97 -16.71 1.96
C ALA A 102 21.58 -15.84 3.17
N SER A 103 21.10 -14.61 2.92
CA SER A 103 20.72 -13.66 3.97
C SER A 103 19.30 -13.88 4.50
N LEU A 104 18.34 -14.18 3.61
CA LEU A 104 16.90 -14.17 3.94
C LEU A 104 16.26 -15.56 3.88
N GLY A 105 17.01 -16.56 3.46
CA GLY A 105 16.53 -17.91 3.20
C GLY A 105 15.88 -18.08 1.83
N PRO A 106 15.71 -19.34 1.37
CA PRO A 106 15.15 -19.67 0.06
C PRO A 106 13.69 -19.22 -0.12
N GLY A 107 12.91 -19.12 0.97
CA GLY A 107 11.53 -18.65 0.96
C GLY A 107 11.36 -17.15 0.67
N THR A 108 12.42 -16.41 0.35
CA THR A 108 12.39 -14.98 0.03
C THR A 108 11.66 -14.68 -1.29
N THR A 109 11.36 -13.41 -1.54
CA THR A 109 10.82 -12.91 -2.82
C THR A 109 11.94 -12.27 -3.63
N ILE A 110 12.20 -12.77 -4.82
CA ILE A 110 13.27 -12.29 -5.72
C ILE A 110 12.67 -11.44 -6.85
N LEU A 111 13.25 -10.24 -7.07
CA LEU A 111 12.94 -9.37 -8.21
C LEU A 111 13.66 -9.87 -9.44
N VAL A 112 12.91 -10.30 -10.48
CA VAL A 112 13.47 -11.08 -11.60
C VAL A 112 13.53 -10.32 -12.93
N ASP A 113 13.14 -9.05 -12.95
CA ASP A 113 13.04 -8.25 -14.17
C ASP A 113 14.11 -7.15 -14.28
N THR A 114 15.28 -7.36 -13.66
CA THR A 114 16.41 -6.42 -13.81
C THR A 114 16.98 -6.46 -15.23
N TYR A 115 17.02 -7.62 -15.86
CA TYR A 115 17.51 -7.83 -17.22
C TYR A 115 16.49 -8.57 -18.08
N ASP A 116 16.51 -9.90 -18.05
CA ASP A 116 15.60 -10.77 -18.79
C ASP A 116 14.77 -11.60 -17.82
N ILE A 117 13.46 -11.46 -17.87
CA ILE A 117 12.53 -12.08 -16.91
C ILE A 117 12.67 -13.60 -16.90
N ALA A 118 12.74 -14.23 -18.07
CA ALA A 118 12.78 -15.68 -18.15
C ALA A 118 14.07 -16.24 -17.53
N ARG A 119 15.20 -15.62 -17.82
CA ARG A 119 16.49 -15.99 -17.21
C ARG A 119 16.50 -15.67 -15.71
N GLY A 120 15.93 -14.54 -15.31
CA GLY A 120 15.80 -14.16 -13.90
C GLY A 120 15.01 -15.19 -13.10
N VAL A 121 13.89 -15.68 -13.63
CA VAL A 121 13.10 -16.76 -13.00
C VAL A 121 13.90 -18.06 -12.86
N GLU A 122 14.61 -18.49 -13.90
CA GLU A 122 15.46 -19.70 -13.83
C GLU A 122 16.55 -19.58 -12.75
N ARG A 123 17.23 -18.43 -12.72
CA ARG A 123 18.29 -18.12 -11.75
C ARG A 123 17.75 -18.06 -10.33
N ALA A 124 16.59 -17.44 -10.13
CA ALA A 124 15.95 -17.34 -8.82
C ALA A 124 15.55 -18.71 -8.27
N VAL A 125 14.94 -19.56 -9.09
CA VAL A 125 14.59 -20.94 -8.71
C VAL A 125 15.84 -21.76 -8.38
N ARG A 126 16.91 -21.62 -9.18
CA ARG A 126 18.19 -22.30 -8.93
C ARG A 126 18.80 -21.84 -7.62
N ALA A 127 18.91 -20.52 -7.39
CA ALA A 127 19.48 -19.97 -6.16
C ALA A 127 18.75 -20.48 -4.90
N ALA A 128 17.43 -20.57 -4.93
CA ALA A 128 16.64 -21.10 -3.82
C ALA A 128 16.93 -22.60 -3.57
N ARG A 129 17.03 -23.40 -4.62
CA ARG A 129 17.37 -24.84 -4.52
C ARG A 129 18.79 -25.05 -4.00
N ASP A 130 19.75 -24.30 -4.50
CA ASP A 130 21.14 -24.32 -4.02
C ASP A 130 21.23 -23.90 -2.56
N GLY A 131 20.32 -23.01 -2.12
CA GLY A 131 20.11 -22.62 -0.72
C GLY A 131 19.34 -23.64 0.13
N GLY A 132 19.01 -24.81 -0.42
CA GLY A 132 18.40 -25.93 0.30
C GLY A 132 16.87 -25.84 0.48
N GLY A 133 16.16 -25.06 -0.34
CA GLY A 133 14.70 -24.94 -0.24
C GLY A 133 14.00 -24.54 -1.54
N GLU A 134 12.76 -24.13 -1.40
CA GLU A 134 11.92 -23.65 -2.51
C GLU A 134 11.83 -22.13 -2.51
N LEU A 135 11.76 -21.52 -3.69
CA LEU A 135 11.59 -20.09 -3.84
C LEU A 135 10.21 -19.66 -3.35
N GLY A 136 10.15 -18.66 -2.45
CA GLY A 136 8.90 -18.19 -1.91
C GLY A 136 8.04 -17.43 -2.92
N ALA A 137 8.64 -16.48 -3.65
CA ALA A 137 7.97 -15.75 -4.71
C ALA A 137 8.96 -15.12 -5.70
N VAL A 138 8.46 -14.81 -6.89
CA VAL A 138 9.09 -13.88 -7.84
C VAL A 138 8.32 -12.57 -7.85
N ARG A 139 9.03 -11.44 -8.05
CA ARG A 139 8.43 -10.12 -8.21
C ARG A 139 8.62 -9.63 -9.65
N LEU A 140 7.53 -9.17 -10.24
CA LEU A 140 7.47 -8.51 -11.55
C LEU A 140 7.13 -7.04 -11.36
N ASP A 141 7.96 -6.15 -11.91
CA ASP A 141 7.84 -4.69 -11.74
C ASP A 141 7.75 -3.95 -13.09
N SER A 142 7.75 -4.67 -14.23
CA SER A 142 7.80 -4.08 -15.57
C SER A 142 7.10 -4.92 -16.64
N GLY A 143 6.89 -4.31 -17.81
CA GLY A 143 6.27 -4.97 -18.96
C GLY A 143 4.74 -5.04 -18.91
N ASP A 144 4.16 -5.87 -19.78
CA ASP A 144 2.74 -6.23 -19.73
C ASP A 144 2.53 -7.26 -18.60
N LEU A 145 2.16 -6.75 -17.42
CA LEU A 145 2.08 -7.56 -16.21
C LEU A 145 1.11 -8.74 -16.31
N VAL A 146 0.03 -8.61 -17.10
CA VAL A 146 -0.90 -9.72 -17.34
C VAL A 146 -0.21 -10.81 -18.15
N ALA A 147 0.36 -10.44 -19.29
CA ALA A 147 1.04 -11.39 -20.18
C ALA A 147 2.26 -12.03 -19.49
N GLU A 148 3.06 -11.23 -18.77
CA GLU A 148 4.23 -11.72 -18.05
C GLU A 148 3.87 -12.66 -16.91
N ALA A 149 2.79 -12.37 -16.15
CA ALA A 149 2.33 -13.27 -15.08
C ALA A 149 1.97 -14.66 -15.61
N PHE A 150 1.29 -14.77 -16.77
CA PHE A 150 0.99 -16.06 -17.38
C PHE A 150 2.24 -16.80 -17.88
N LYS A 151 3.17 -16.09 -18.53
CA LYS A 151 4.45 -16.68 -18.97
C LYS A 151 5.28 -17.20 -17.80
N VAL A 152 5.41 -16.38 -16.76
CA VAL A 152 6.18 -16.72 -15.56
C VAL A 152 5.53 -17.88 -14.80
N ARG A 153 4.20 -17.93 -14.69
CA ARG A 153 3.53 -19.08 -14.07
C ARG A 153 3.80 -20.37 -14.83
N ALA A 154 3.65 -20.36 -16.15
CA ALA A 154 3.94 -21.52 -16.98
C ALA A 154 5.41 -21.96 -16.86
N GLN A 155 6.35 -21.03 -16.81
CA GLN A 155 7.78 -21.31 -16.63
C GLN A 155 8.09 -21.91 -15.25
N LEU A 156 7.51 -21.32 -14.17
CA LEU A 156 7.67 -21.86 -12.81
C LEU A 156 7.13 -23.29 -12.71
N ASP A 157 5.99 -23.56 -13.32
CA ASP A 157 5.41 -24.91 -13.37
C ASP A 157 6.30 -25.90 -14.14
N ALA A 158 6.84 -25.48 -15.28
CA ALA A 158 7.80 -26.29 -16.05
C ALA A 158 9.10 -26.57 -15.30
N LEU A 159 9.54 -25.64 -14.46
CA LEU A 159 10.69 -25.81 -13.57
C LEU A 159 10.36 -26.64 -12.31
N GLY A 160 9.10 -27.07 -12.13
CA GLY A 160 8.67 -27.77 -10.93
C GLY A 160 8.58 -26.89 -9.66
N ALA A 161 8.54 -25.55 -9.81
CA ALA A 161 8.41 -24.57 -8.75
C ALA A 161 6.93 -24.14 -8.59
N THR A 162 6.04 -25.12 -8.48
CA THR A 162 4.58 -24.93 -8.52
C THR A 162 4.04 -24.17 -7.31
N THR A 163 4.76 -24.16 -6.18
CA THR A 163 4.41 -23.45 -4.95
C THR A 163 4.92 -22.01 -4.92
N THR A 164 5.84 -21.64 -5.83
CA THR A 164 6.38 -20.28 -5.92
C THR A 164 5.29 -19.30 -6.35
N ARG A 165 5.11 -18.25 -5.56
CA ARG A 165 4.11 -17.21 -5.79
C ARG A 165 4.61 -16.14 -6.75
N ILE A 166 3.67 -15.38 -7.32
CA ILE A 166 3.94 -14.23 -8.18
C ILE A 166 3.42 -12.97 -7.49
N THR A 167 4.34 -12.07 -7.17
CA THR A 167 4.06 -10.72 -6.66
C THR A 167 4.21 -9.72 -7.78
N VAL A 168 3.23 -8.85 -7.97
CA VAL A 168 3.27 -7.82 -9.01
C VAL A 168 3.34 -6.44 -8.36
N THR A 169 4.18 -5.59 -8.93
CA THR A 169 4.32 -4.18 -8.56
C THR A 169 4.31 -3.32 -9.84
N ASN A 170 4.64 -2.04 -9.79
CA ASN A 170 4.65 -1.09 -10.90
C ASN A 170 3.35 -0.27 -11.05
N ASP A 171 3.34 0.93 -10.48
CA ASP A 171 2.30 1.97 -10.59
C ASP A 171 0.84 1.46 -10.48
N LEU A 172 0.64 0.43 -9.66
CA LEU A 172 -0.67 -0.18 -9.45
C LEU A 172 -1.62 0.78 -8.74
N ASP A 173 -2.84 0.82 -9.25
CA ASP A 173 -4.01 1.41 -8.62
C ASP A 173 -5.17 0.38 -8.61
N GLU A 174 -6.33 0.78 -8.11
CA GLU A 174 -7.51 -0.09 -8.05
C GLU A 174 -7.95 -0.63 -9.42
N TYR A 175 -7.70 0.11 -10.49
CA TYR A 175 -8.07 -0.29 -11.85
C TYR A 175 -7.07 -1.29 -12.45
N ALA A 176 -5.78 -1.04 -12.25
CA ALA A 176 -4.73 -1.96 -12.68
C ALA A 176 -4.83 -3.30 -11.92
N ILE A 177 -5.09 -3.26 -10.61
CA ILE A 177 -5.32 -4.46 -9.80
C ILE A 177 -6.55 -5.24 -10.30
N ALA A 178 -7.65 -4.56 -10.60
CA ALA A 178 -8.83 -5.20 -11.17
C ALA A 178 -8.53 -5.85 -12.54
N GLY A 179 -7.73 -5.18 -13.39
CA GLY A 179 -7.28 -5.71 -14.69
C GLY A 179 -6.43 -6.98 -14.56
N LEU A 180 -5.69 -7.14 -13.46
CA LEU A 180 -4.90 -8.32 -13.13
C LEU A 180 -5.74 -9.46 -12.50
N GLY A 181 -7.04 -9.27 -12.33
CA GLY A 181 -7.90 -10.22 -11.62
C GLY A 181 -7.91 -11.65 -12.19
N ALA A 182 -7.78 -11.79 -13.51
CA ALA A 182 -7.71 -13.10 -14.18
C ALA A 182 -6.29 -13.68 -14.30
N ALA A 183 -5.26 -12.88 -14.02
CA ALA A 183 -3.87 -13.30 -14.11
C ALA A 183 -3.47 -14.12 -12.86
N PRO A 184 -2.51 -15.05 -13.00
CA PRO A 184 -2.02 -15.87 -11.90
C PRO A 184 -1.07 -15.08 -10.98
N VAL A 185 -1.61 -14.03 -10.36
CA VAL A 185 -0.91 -13.15 -9.41
C VAL A 185 -1.36 -13.50 -8.00
N ASP A 186 -0.46 -13.59 -7.06
CA ASP A 186 -0.75 -13.96 -5.68
C ASP A 186 -0.78 -12.76 -4.72
N SER A 187 -0.08 -11.67 -5.05
CA SER A 187 -0.03 -10.47 -4.21
C SER A 187 0.36 -9.22 -4.99
N TYR A 188 0.07 -8.07 -4.42
CA TYR A 188 0.33 -6.76 -5.02
C TYR A 188 1.15 -5.87 -4.10
N GLY A 189 2.17 -5.21 -4.66
CA GLY A 189 2.90 -4.14 -3.97
C GLY A 189 2.53 -2.79 -4.59
N VAL A 190 1.98 -1.87 -3.78
CA VAL A 190 1.47 -0.60 -4.27
C VAL A 190 2.26 0.56 -3.67
N GLY A 191 2.75 1.45 -4.51
CA GLY A 191 3.58 2.58 -4.11
C GLY A 191 2.85 3.92 -4.25
N THR A 192 3.19 4.67 -5.29
CA THR A 192 2.78 6.07 -5.52
C THR A 192 1.27 6.27 -5.39
N LYS A 193 0.48 5.43 -6.04
CA LYS A 193 -0.99 5.58 -6.07
C LYS A 193 -1.62 5.44 -4.69
N LEU A 194 -1.07 4.59 -3.83
CA LEU A 194 -1.53 4.45 -2.45
C LEU A 194 -1.30 5.74 -1.66
N VAL A 195 -0.05 6.20 -1.56
CA VAL A 195 0.33 7.34 -0.70
C VAL A 195 -0.17 8.69 -1.22
N THR A 196 -0.62 8.76 -2.46
CA THR A 196 -1.25 9.93 -3.07
C THR A 196 -2.78 9.83 -3.13
N GLY A 197 -3.38 8.86 -2.42
CA GLY A 197 -4.83 8.66 -2.40
C GLY A 197 -5.42 8.31 -3.77
N SER A 198 -4.66 7.67 -4.65
CA SER A 198 -5.03 7.37 -6.04
C SER A 198 -5.40 8.62 -6.85
N GLY A 199 -4.58 9.67 -6.70
CA GLY A 199 -4.77 10.96 -7.35
C GLY A 199 -5.70 11.93 -6.60
N ARG A 200 -6.17 11.56 -5.41
CA ARG A 200 -6.95 12.39 -4.50
C ARG A 200 -6.27 12.45 -3.13
N PRO A 201 -5.24 13.30 -2.96
CA PRO A 201 -4.39 13.28 -1.76
C PRO A 201 -5.07 13.82 -0.50
N THR A 202 -6.31 14.25 -0.60
CA THR A 202 -7.12 14.75 0.52
C THR A 202 -8.56 14.25 0.40
N ALA A 203 -9.17 13.91 1.53
CA ALA A 203 -10.60 13.56 1.60
C ALA A 203 -11.51 14.78 1.51
N ALA A 204 -10.95 15.99 1.48
CA ALA A 204 -11.67 17.26 1.44
C ALA A 204 -12.65 17.46 2.61
N LEU A 205 -12.32 16.89 3.76
CA LEU A 205 -13.05 17.11 5.00
C LEU A 205 -12.86 18.55 5.46
N ILE A 206 -13.90 19.14 6.01
CA ILE A 206 -13.93 20.50 6.55
C ILE A 206 -14.54 20.51 7.95
N TYR A 207 -13.97 21.34 8.83
CA TYR A 207 -14.46 21.54 10.16
C TYR A 207 -15.59 22.58 10.18
N LYS A 208 -16.63 22.33 10.94
CA LYS A 208 -17.72 23.28 11.19
C LYS A 208 -18.07 23.28 12.66
N LEU A 209 -17.91 24.45 13.30
CA LEU A 209 -18.42 24.65 14.64
C LEU A 209 -19.96 24.71 14.58
N VAL A 210 -20.61 23.90 15.38
CA VAL A 210 -22.08 23.80 15.39
C VAL A 210 -22.71 24.12 16.75
N GLU A 211 -21.88 24.22 17.80
CA GLU A 211 -22.30 24.51 19.15
C GLU A 211 -21.15 25.12 19.97
N ARG A 212 -21.43 26.05 20.85
CA ARG A 212 -20.45 26.64 21.78
C ARG A 212 -21.10 26.99 23.11
N ALA A 213 -20.29 26.99 24.16
CA ALA A 213 -20.74 27.53 25.45
C ALA A 213 -20.94 29.04 25.38
N GLY A 214 -22.03 29.54 25.97
CA GLY A 214 -22.29 30.94 26.23
C GLY A 214 -21.63 31.44 27.53
N ALA A 215 -21.78 32.71 27.80
CA ALA A 215 -21.33 33.32 29.08
C ALA A 215 -22.10 32.80 30.31
N ASP A 216 -23.28 32.24 30.10
CA ASP A 216 -24.14 31.57 31.07
C ASP A 216 -23.71 30.11 31.36
N GLY A 217 -22.72 29.58 30.63
CA GLY A 217 -22.28 28.20 30.73
C GLY A 217 -23.14 27.21 29.95
N GLU A 218 -24.24 27.65 29.37
CA GLU A 218 -25.11 26.80 28.55
C GLU A 218 -24.57 26.66 27.11
N MET A 219 -24.92 25.55 26.48
CA MET A 219 -24.52 25.29 25.09
C MET A 219 -25.52 25.94 24.13
N HIS A 220 -25.02 26.78 23.24
CA HIS A 220 -25.77 27.48 22.22
C HIS A 220 -25.41 26.98 20.83
N GLU A 221 -26.43 26.67 20.05
CA GLU A 221 -26.26 26.30 18.64
C GLU A 221 -25.69 27.45 17.83
N VAL A 222 -24.74 27.15 16.98
CA VAL A 222 -24.18 28.10 16.02
C VAL A 222 -24.17 27.48 14.64
N ALA A 223 -24.41 28.30 13.62
CA ALA A 223 -24.41 27.84 12.24
C ALA A 223 -23.80 28.90 11.32
N LYS A 224 -23.16 28.45 10.28
CA LYS A 224 -22.71 29.33 9.20
C LYS A 224 -23.85 29.51 8.21
N PHE A 225 -24.16 30.74 7.89
CA PHE A 225 -25.05 31.10 6.77
C PHE A 225 -24.22 31.79 5.70
N SER A 226 -24.26 31.28 4.50
CA SER A 226 -23.60 31.90 3.34
C SER A 226 -24.44 31.67 2.09
N GLU A 227 -24.38 32.61 1.18
CA GLU A 227 -24.91 32.43 -0.17
C GLU A 227 -24.23 31.27 -0.90
N GLY A 228 -24.93 30.60 -1.83
CA GLY A 228 -24.37 29.50 -2.61
C GLY A 228 -24.36 28.13 -1.95
N GLY A 229 -25.29 27.85 -0.99
CA GLY A 229 -25.53 26.48 -0.51
C GLY A 229 -24.51 25.94 0.51
N LYS A 230 -23.67 26.79 1.10
CA LYS A 230 -22.69 26.40 2.14
C LYS A 230 -23.17 26.67 3.56
N ALA A 231 -24.48 26.68 3.77
CA ALA A 231 -25.08 26.78 5.10
C ALA A 231 -24.81 25.52 5.93
N THR A 232 -24.69 25.66 7.24
CA THR A 232 -24.59 24.54 8.19
C THR A 232 -25.78 24.51 9.09
N VAL A 233 -26.10 23.35 9.64
CA VAL A 233 -27.14 23.19 10.67
C VAL A 233 -26.45 23.22 12.04
N GLY A 234 -26.90 24.07 12.94
CA GLY A 234 -26.43 24.16 14.32
C GLY A 234 -26.80 22.94 15.17
N GLY A 235 -26.25 22.89 16.37
CA GLY A 235 -26.54 21.88 17.37
C GLY A 235 -25.74 20.56 17.24
N ARG A 236 -25.77 19.82 18.33
CA ARG A 236 -25.07 18.53 18.47
C ARG A 236 -25.56 17.51 17.44
N LYS A 237 -24.64 16.75 16.87
CA LYS A 237 -24.93 15.76 15.83
C LYS A 237 -24.52 14.37 16.26
N TRP A 238 -25.21 13.39 15.71
CA TRP A 238 -24.91 11.98 15.86
C TRP A 238 -24.76 11.36 14.49
N ALA A 239 -23.75 10.51 14.32
CA ALA A 239 -23.61 9.68 13.14
C ALA A 239 -23.90 8.23 13.53
N GLY A 240 -24.78 7.58 12.78
CA GLY A 240 -25.10 6.17 12.95
C GLY A 240 -24.88 5.41 11.64
N ARG A 241 -24.44 4.17 11.74
CA ARG A 241 -24.36 3.23 10.60
C ARG A 241 -25.37 2.12 10.83
N VAL A 242 -26.28 1.97 9.90
CA VAL A 242 -27.15 0.78 9.87
C VAL A 242 -26.32 -0.38 9.32
N MET A 243 -26.27 -1.48 10.06
CA MET A 243 -25.63 -2.71 9.65
C MET A 243 -26.75 -3.68 9.26
N ASP A 244 -26.74 -4.15 8.02
CA ASP A 244 -27.66 -5.17 7.50
C ASP A 244 -27.18 -6.55 7.89
#